data_f4ba1c5de8ebe7b2e896debba36f3c14
#
_entry.id   f4ba1c5de8ebe7b2e896debba36f3c14
#
_cell.length_a   1.000
_cell.length_b   1.000
_cell.length_c   1.000
_cell.angle_alpha   90.00
_cell.angle_beta   90.00
_cell.angle_gamma   90.00
#
_symmetry.space_group_name_H-M   'P 1'
#
loop_
_entity.id
_entity.type
_entity.pdbx_description
1 polymer ?
#
loop_
_entity_poly.entity_id
_entity_poly.type
_entity_poly.pdbx_seq_one_letter_code
_entity_poly.pdbx_strand_id
1 'polypeptide(L)'
;MGASAAFLALAGCASDDGDGDDDPAESNETDGGAADGNESMDDDSMDDNESEDDTTGEEPAMGNLRVAHLSPDAPNVDVYVDGDPVLEDVAFGTFSDYLALEAGSYDVQVTAAGDQETVVFDETIELTEGSFTAAAIGEVGEANQPFAVSILEDDRSDPGDQARVRAVHASPDAPNVDITVASSGDVLFGDVPFGAAGTATVPAGQYTLEIRPATENNDGDVVDTFDVEVEAGMVYTVAAVGYLEPGNAPAEEPFDLVVVNDTDTTGDDSEM
;
A
#
# COMPACT_ATOMS: atom_id res chain seq x y z
N MET A 1 10.31 13.68 -23.56
CA MET A 1 9.25 14.66 -23.25
C MET A 1 8.56 14.14 -22.01
N GLY A 2 8.75 14.81 -20.88
CA GLY A 2 8.32 14.30 -19.58
C GLY A 2 6.80 14.27 -19.45
N ALA A 3 6.28 13.13 -19.04
CA ALA A 3 4.90 12.99 -18.58
C ALA A 3 4.89 13.18 -17.06
N SER A 4 4.34 14.31 -16.62
CA SER A 4 4.10 14.57 -15.19
C SER A 4 2.86 13.79 -14.75
N ALA A 5 3.04 12.83 -13.88
CA ALA A 5 1.94 12.20 -13.17
C ALA A 5 1.41 13.18 -12.10
N ALA A 6 0.11 13.47 -12.15
CA ALA A 6 -0.55 14.36 -11.22
C ALA A 6 -0.97 13.60 -9.96
N PHE A 7 -0.39 13.95 -8.85
CA PHE A 7 -0.83 13.51 -7.52
C PHE A 7 -2.15 14.19 -7.15
N LEU A 8 -3.16 13.42 -6.80
CA LEU A 8 -4.37 13.91 -6.16
C LEU A 8 -4.15 13.95 -4.65
N ALA A 9 -3.81 15.13 -4.13
CA ALA A 9 -3.85 15.39 -2.69
C ALA A 9 -5.30 15.64 -2.28
N LEU A 10 -5.84 14.82 -1.40
CA LEU A 10 -7.09 15.13 -0.70
C LEU A 10 -6.79 16.10 0.45
N ALA A 11 -7.09 17.38 0.23
CA ALA A 11 -7.12 18.38 1.28
C ALA A 11 -8.44 18.25 2.07
N GLY A 12 -8.32 17.90 3.35
CA GLY A 12 -9.42 17.97 4.31
C GLY A 12 -9.78 19.43 4.60
N CYS A 13 -11.05 19.75 4.46
CA CYS A 13 -11.64 21.02 4.87
C CYS A 13 -11.72 21.10 6.39
N ALA A 14 -11.17 22.13 6.97
CA ALA A 14 -11.59 22.65 8.27
C ALA A 14 -12.10 24.07 8.07
N SER A 15 -13.38 24.23 8.22
CA SER A 15 -14.03 25.51 8.51
C SER A 15 -14.35 25.52 10.00
N ASP A 16 -14.02 26.59 10.68
CA ASP A 16 -15.04 27.34 11.41
C ASP A 16 -14.52 28.67 11.94
N ASP A 17 -15.32 29.65 11.67
CA ASP A 17 -15.26 31.02 12.13
C ASP A 17 -15.72 31.13 13.59
N GLY A 18 -15.09 32.00 14.37
CA GLY A 18 -15.52 32.32 15.71
C GLY A 18 -14.88 33.64 16.20
N ASP A 19 -15.48 34.76 15.80
CA ASP A 19 -15.25 36.10 16.37
C ASP A 19 -15.56 36.14 17.87
N GLY A 20 -14.80 36.93 18.62
CA GLY A 20 -15.09 37.22 20.01
C GLY A 20 -14.06 38.16 20.62
N ASP A 21 -14.28 39.48 20.39
CA ASP A 21 -13.65 40.59 21.06
C ASP A 21 -13.75 40.50 22.59
N ASP A 22 -12.72 40.98 23.30
CA ASP A 22 -12.77 42.09 24.27
C ASP A 22 -11.55 42.10 25.20
N ASP A 23 -10.75 43.14 25.06
CA ASP A 23 -9.85 43.75 26.03
C ASP A 23 -10.69 44.65 26.98
N PRO A 24 -10.23 45.27 28.08
CA PRO A 24 -8.88 45.43 28.65
C PRO A 24 -8.79 45.49 30.20
N ALA A 25 -7.53 45.67 30.67
CA ALA A 25 -7.12 46.46 31.86
C ALA A 25 -7.33 45.85 33.26
N GLU A 26 -6.40 45.89 34.12
CA GLU A 26 -5.65 46.91 34.82
C GLU A 26 -4.71 46.29 35.88
N SER A 27 -3.56 46.83 35.90
CA SER A 27 -2.64 47.19 37.00
C SER A 27 -3.02 46.83 38.44
N ASN A 28 -2.05 46.30 39.19
CA ASN A 28 -1.71 46.92 40.49
C ASN A 28 -0.29 46.53 40.96
N GLU A 29 0.51 47.57 41.10
CA GLU A 29 1.76 47.58 41.84
C GLU A 29 1.46 47.59 43.35
N THR A 30 2.34 47.05 44.17
CA THR A 30 2.90 47.58 45.42
C THR A 30 3.76 46.54 46.07
N ASP A 31 5.02 46.77 46.15
CA ASP A 31 5.81 47.58 47.12
C ASP A 31 6.14 46.81 48.44
N GLY A 32 7.44 46.73 48.70
CA GLY A 32 7.98 46.92 50.01
C GLY A 32 8.44 45.70 50.80
N GLY A 33 9.71 45.72 51.10
CA GLY A 33 10.15 45.13 52.36
C GLY A 33 11.57 44.50 52.33
N ALA A 34 12.53 45.34 52.64
CA ALA A 34 13.91 44.99 52.93
C ALA A 34 14.05 44.26 54.27
N ALA A 35 15.06 43.46 54.39
CA ALA A 35 16.12 43.49 55.39
C ALA A 35 16.52 42.12 55.93
N ASP A 36 17.83 41.96 55.90
CA ASP A 36 18.77 41.39 56.86
C ASP A 36 18.96 39.90 56.98
N GLY A 37 20.14 39.55 56.53
CA GLY A 37 21.29 38.98 57.25
C GLY A 37 21.13 37.65 57.97
N ASN A 38 21.80 36.66 57.50
CA ASN A 38 22.81 36.00 58.34
C ASN A 38 23.66 34.98 57.53
N GLU A 39 24.94 35.13 57.70
CA GLU A 39 25.93 34.17 57.25
C GLU A 39 25.85 32.87 58.04
N SER A 40 26.06 31.73 57.41
CA SER A 40 26.98 30.69 57.90
C SER A 40 26.95 29.41 57.09
N MET A 41 28.10 29.08 56.52
CA MET A 41 28.82 27.82 56.52
C MET A 41 28.25 26.59 55.82
N ASP A 42 29.02 26.24 54.76
CA ASP A 42 29.53 24.90 54.44
C ASP A 42 28.61 23.71 54.64
N ASP A 43 28.15 23.16 53.57
CA ASP A 43 28.14 21.72 53.40
C ASP A 43 28.30 21.34 51.93
N ASP A 44 29.44 20.73 51.67
CA ASP A 44 29.85 20.10 50.42
C ASP A 44 28.95 18.88 50.22
N SER A 45 27.89 19.04 49.44
CA SER A 45 27.14 17.95 48.88
C SER A 45 27.18 18.07 47.39
N MET A 46 28.12 17.35 46.79
CA MET A 46 28.13 16.98 45.40
C MET A 46 26.81 16.20 45.12
N ASP A 47 25.81 16.88 44.67
CA ASP A 47 24.65 16.27 44.04
C ASP A 47 25.04 16.05 42.57
N ASP A 48 25.51 14.83 42.32
CA ASP A 48 25.59 14.27 40.98
C ASP A 48 24.15 14.22 40.45
N ASN A 49 23.70 15.35 39.89
CA ASN A 49 22.54 15.37 39.03
C ASN A 49 22.94 14.71 37.72
N GLU A 50 23.00 13.38 37.76
CA GLU A 50 22.89 12.58 36.54
C GLU A 50 21.53 12.97 35.94
N SER A 51 21.56 13.90 35.00
CA SER A 51 20.49 14.07 34.05
C SER A 51 20.41 12.74 33.31
N GLU A 52 19.54 11.87 33.80
CA GLU A 52 19.02 10.79 32.97
C GLU A 52 18.44 11.50 31.75
N ASP A 53 19.20 11.50 30.69
CA ASP A 53 18.73 11.79 29.34
C ASP A 53 17.73 10.67 29.02
N ASP A 54 16.48 10.88 29.47
CA ASP A 54 15.33 10.08 29.09
C ASP A 54 15.02 10.42 27.62
N THR A 55 15.95 10.02 26.76
CA THR A 55 15.62 9.76 25.37
C THR A 55 14.68 8.56 25.40
N THR A 56 13.41 8.82 25.58
CA THR A 56 12.35 7.95 25.09
C THR A 56 12.64 7.81 23.62
N GLY A 57 13.43 6.80 23.26
CA GLY A 57 13.65 6.43 21.87
C GLY A 57 12.28 6.03 21.34
N GLU A 58 11.61 6.96 20.66
CA GLU A 58 10.50 6.59 19.80
C GLU A 58 11.09 5.64 18.77
N GLU A 59 10.64 4.38 18.80
CA GLU A 59 11.01 3.43 17.77
C GLU A 59 10.56 4.03 16.43
N PRO A 60 11.40 3.95 15.38
CA PRO A 60 11.01 4.49 14.09
C PRO A 60 9.73 3.83 13.61
N ALA A 61 8.82 4.63 13.06
CA ALA A 61 7.64 4.10 12.42
C ALA A 61 8.04 3.17 11.27
N MET A 62 7.45 1.99 11.19
CA MET A 62 7.78 0.97 10.20
C MET A 62 6.68 0.85 9.17
N GLY A 63 7.06 0.83 7.90
CA GLY A 63 6.21 0.45 6.80
C GLY A 63 6.59 -0.92 6.27
N ASN A 64 5.63 -1.64 5.71
CA ASN A 64 5.85 -2.90 5.02
C ASN A 64 5.55 -2.70 3.54
N LEU A 65 6.53 -2.93 2.70
CA LEU A 65 6.39 -2.78 1.25
C LEU A 65 6.61 -4.12 0.56
N ARG A 66 5.71 -4.53 -0.32
CA ARG A 66 5.96 -5.61 -1.26
C ARG A 66 5.85 -5.12 -2.70
N VAL A 67 6.41 -5.88 -3.60
CA VAL A 67 6.34 -5.63 -5.05
C VAL A 67 5.45 -6.67 -5.70
N ALA A 68 4.62 -6.24 -6.65
CA ALA A 68 3.85 -7.10 -7.53
C ALA A 68 4.18 -6.78 -8.99
N HIS A 69 4.66 -7.77 -9.73
CA HIS A 69 4.94 -7.62 -11.16
C HIS A 69 3.74 -8.11 -11.98
N LEU A 70 2.88 -7.17 -12.41
CA LEU A 70 1.61 -7.44 -13.10
C LEU A 70 1.58 -6.86 -14.52
N SER A 71 2.73 -6.44 -15.07
CA SER A 71 2.87 -5.93 -16.44
C SER A 71 3.18 -7.09 -17.39
N PRO A 72 2.24 -7.50 -18.27
CA PRO A 72 2.36 -8.76 -19.01
C PRO A 72 3.36 -8.74 -20.15
N ASP A 73 3.74 -7.58 -20.68
CA ASP A 73 4.74 -7.45 -21.76
C ASP A 73 6.13 -7.01 -21.27
N ALA A 74 6.27 -6.75 -19.96
CA ALA A 74 7.57 -6.46 -19.39
C ALA A 74 8.36 -7.76 -19.16
N PRO A 75 9.70 -7.74 -19.35
CA PRO A 75 10.54 -8.86 -18.95
C PRO A 75 10.53 -9.03 -17.43
N ASN A 76 11.14 -10.11 -16.92
CA ASN A 76 11.46 -10.18 -15.49
C ASN A 76 12.21 -8.94 -15.07
N VAL A 77 12.01 -8.50 -13.82
CA VAL A 77 12.57 -7.24 -13.33
C VAL A 77 13.43 -7.44 -12.08
N ASP A 78 14.42 -6.55 -11.94
CA ASP A 78 15.18 -6.34 -10.71
C ASP A 78 14.72 -5.05 -10.06
N VAL A 79 14.62 -5.03 -8.73
CA VAL A 79 14.20 -3.86 -7.95
C VAL A 79 15.31 -3.42 -7.03
N TYR A 80 15.61 -2.13 -7.08
CA TYR A 80 16.62 -1.47 -6.25
C TYR A 80 15.96 -0.40 -5.38
N VAL A 81 16.41 -0.31 -4.15
CA VAL A 81 16.02 0.73 -3.20
C VAL A 81 17.29 1.44 -2.74
N ASP A 82 17.36 2.76 -2.92
CA ASP A 82 18.53 3.59 -2.63
C ASP A 82 19.83 3.07 -3.30
N GLY A 83 19.67 2.40 -4.45
CA GLY A 83 20.74 1.82 -5.24
C GLY A 83 21.18 0.41 -4.82
N ASP A 84 20.63 -0.15 -3.75
CA ASP A 84 20.88 -1.53 -3.33
C ASP A 84 19.81 -2.49 -3.93
N PRO A 85 20.20 -3.66 -4.48
CA PRO A 85 19.27 -4.63 -5.00
C PRO A 85 18.49 -5.28 -3.85
N VAL A 86 17.16 -5.22 -3.91
CA VAL A 86 16.26 -5.81 -2.90
C VAL A 86 15.49 -7.02 -3.43
N LEU A 87 15.22 -7.05 -4.73
CA LEU A 87 14.59 -8.18 -5.42
C LEU A 87 15.28 -8.37 -6.77
N GLU A 88 15.49 -9.62 -7.17
CA GLU A 88 16.10 -9.98 -8.44
C GLU A 88 15.24 -11.01 -9.17
N ASP A 89 15.18 -10.88 -10.50
CA ASP A 89 14.50 -11.82 -11.42
C ASP A 89 13.02 -12.06 -11.07
N VAL A 90 12.29 -10.98 -10.73
CA VAL A 90 10.84 -11.05 -10.42
C VAL A 90 10.08 -11.28 -11.72
N ALA A 91 9.46 -12.45 -11.86
CA ALA A 91 8.67 -12.81 -13.04
C ALA A 91 7.27 -12.19 -13.03
N PHE A 92 6.66 -12.07 -14.21
CA PHE A 92 5.25 -11.69 -14.35
C PHE A 92 4.33 -12.57 -13.49
N GLY A 93 3.31 -11.97 -12.87
CA GLY A 93 2.36 -12.62 -11.98
C GLY A 93 2.89 -12.89 -10.56
N THR A 94 4.11 -12.42 -10.23
CA THR A 94 4.73 -12.65 -8.93
C THR A 94 4.47 -11.49 -7.96
N PHE A 95 4.14 -11.85 -6.71
CA PHE A 95 4.16 -10.96 -5.56
C PHE A 95 5.32 -11.34 -4.66
N SER A 96 6.13 -10.38 -4.24
CA SER A 96 7.20 -10.62 -3.27
C SER A 96 6.64 -10.78 -1.85
N ASP A 97 7.51 -11.23 -0.94
CA ASP A 97 7.27 -11.04 0.49
C ASP A 97 7.29 -9.55 0.85
N TYR A 98 6.74 -9.21 2.02
CA TYR A 98 6.81 -7.86 2.55
C TYR A 98 8.19 -7.55 3.12
N LEU A 99 8.76 -6.45 2.68
CA LEU A 99 10.00 -5.88 3.20
C LEU A 99 9.63 -4.86 4.29
N ALA A 100 10.12 -5.06 5.51
CA ALA A 100 9.97 -4.10 6.58
C ALA A 100 11.03 -3.00 6.41
N LEU A 101 10.59 -1.75 6.26
CA LEU A 101 11.42 -0.58 6.08
C LEU A 101 10.99 0.51 7.08
N GLU A 102 11.90 1.37 7.49
CA GLU A 102 11.53 2.56 8.25
C GLU A 102 10.65 3.48 7.40
N ALA A 103 9.71 4.21 8.00
CA ALA A 103 8.96 5.21 7.27
C ALA A 103 9.91 6.32 6.79
N GLY A 104 9.82 6.68 5.50
CA GLY A 104 10.76 7.61 4.89
C GLY A 104 10.60 7.69 3.38
N SER A 105 11.50 8.44 2.75
CA SER A 105 11.58 8.56 1.30
C SER A 105 12.66 7.64 0.76
N TYR A 106 12.34 6.86 -0.27
CA TYR A 106 13.23 5.89 -0.90
C TYR A 106 13.30 6.12 -2.40
N ASP A 107 14.50 6.12 -2.95
CA ASP A 107 14.71 6.11 -4.39
C ASP A 107 14.53 4.68 -4.91
N VAL A 108 13.44 4.43 -5.62
CA VAL A 108 13.10 3.11 -6.14
C VAL A 108 13.33 3.05 -7.64
N GLN A 109 14.18 2.12 -8.05
CA GLN A 109 14.46 1.87 -9.45
C GLN A 109 14.09 0.43 -9.81
N VAL A 110 13.37 0.25 -10.91
CA VAL A 110 13.04 -1.05 -11.49
C VAL A 110 13.71 -1.15 -12.85
N THR A 111 14.43 -2.24 -13.07
CA THR A 111 15.16 -2.50 -14.32
C THR A 111 14.78 -3.84 -14.91
N ALA A 112 15.10 -4.08 -16.18
CA ALA A 112 15.03 -5.43 -16.71
C ALA A 112 16.03 -6.35 -16.00
N ALA A 113 15.63 -7.58 -15.68
CA ALA A 113 16.45 -8.51 -14.92
C ALA A 113 17.81 -8.77 -15.59
N GLY A 114 18.88 -8.57 -14.83
CA GLY A 114 20.26 -8.70 -15.30
C GLY A 114 20.76 -7.58 -16.19
N ASP A 115 19.97 -6.52 -16.42
CA ASP A 115 20.34 -5.35 -17.22
C ASP A 115 19.96 -4.04 -16.52
N GLN A 116 20.83 -3.56 -15.67
CA GLN A 116 20.63 -2.33 -14.87
C GLN A 116 20.59 -1.04 -15.74
N GLU A 117 21.01 -1.10 -17.01
CA GLU A 117 20.96 0.04 -17.92
C GLU A 117 19.55 0.21 -18.54
N THR A 118 18.74 -0.87 -18.55
CA THR A 118 17.36 -0.85 -19.04
C THR A 118 16.40 -0.55 -17.89
N VAL A 119 16.24 0.73 -17.60
CA VAL A 119 15.37 1.24 -16.51
C VAL A 119 13.94 1.36 -17.04
N VAL A 120 12.98 0.76 -16.34
CA VAL A 120 11.54 0.85 -16.62
C VAL A 120 10.81 1.77 -15.65
N PHE A 121 11.37 1.98 -14.44
CA PHE A 121 10.85 2.89 -13.43
C PHE A 121 11.99 3.45 -12.59
N ASP A 122 11.93 4.75 -12.27
CA ASP A 122 12.94 5.45 -11.46
C ASP A 122 12.26 6.67 -10.81
N GLU A 123 11.75 6.50 -9.59
CA GLU A 123 11.09 7.56 -8.83
C GLU A 123 11.33 7.41 -7.32
N THR A 124 11.22 8.53 -6.61
CA THR A 124 11.22 8.54 -5.15
C THR A 124 9.83 8.20 -4.62
N ILE A 125 9.73 7.21 -3.74
CA ILE A 125 8.49 6.77 -3.08
C ILE A 125 8.55 7.17 -1.61
N GLU A 126 7.47 7.75 -1.09
CA GLU A 126 7.31 8.00 0.34
C GLU A 126 6.58 6.81 0.99
N LEU A 127 7.27 6.10 1.88
CA LEU A 127 6.72 5.03 2.68
C LEU A 127 6.30 5.58 4.05
N THR A 128 5.03 5.40 4.39
CA THR A 128 4.49 5.72 5.72
C THR A 128 4.31 4.44 6.54
N GLU A 129 3.89 4.59 7.80
CA GLU A 129 3.46 3.46 8.60
C GLU A 129 2.30 2.73 7.93
N GLY A 130 2.34 1.39 7.93
CA GLY A 130 1.32 0.54 7.30
C GLY A 130 1.91 -0.52 6.38
N SER A 131 1.06 -1.17 5.59
CA SER A 131 1.47 -2.14 4.58
C SER A 131 1.04 -1.67 3.19
N PHE A 132 1.92 -1.86 2.21
CA PHE A 132 1.71 -1.36 0.85
C PHE A 132 2.18 -2.37 -0.19
N THR A 133 1.49 -2.40 -1.32
CA THR A 133 1.91 -3.12 -2.52
C THR A 133 2.28 -2.12 -3.60
N ALA A 134 3.54 -2.13 -4.06
CA ALA A 134 3.96 -1.46 -5.28
C ALA A 134 3.70 -2.38 -6.47
N ALA A 135 2.62 -2.15 -7.19
CA ALA A 135 2.20 -2.96 -8.32
C ALA A 135 2.67 -2.33 -9.64
N ALA A 136 3.57 -3.02 -10.34
CA ALA A 136 3.94 -2.70 -11.72
C ALA A 136 2.83 -3.20 -12.65
N ILE A 137 2.07 -2.31 -13.25
CA ILE A 137 0.90 -2.59 -14.09
C ILE A 137 1.04 -1.92 -15.46
N GLY A 138 0.18 -2.29 -16.39
CA GLY A 138 0.19 -1.73 -17.74
C GLY A 138 1.22 -2.39 -18.64
N GLU A 139 1.61 -1.72 -19.70
CA GLU A 139 2.44 -2.25 -20.76
C GLU A 139 3.64 -1.35 -21.03
N VAL A 140 4.82 -1.94 -21.16
CA VAL A 140 6.03 -1.24 -21.60
C VAL A 140 5.87 -0.80 -23.06
N GLY A 141 5.16 -1.58 -23.85
CA GLY A 141 4.85 -1.29 -25.27
C GLY A 141 3.75 -0.25 -25.48
N GLU A 142 3.08 0.21 -24.41
CA GLU A 142 2.03 1.25 -24.41
C GLU A 142 0.90 1.00 -25.44
N ALA A 143 0.53 -0.27 -25.71
CA ALA A 143 -0.48 -0.60 -26.69
C ALA A 143 -1.91 -0.29 -26.21
N ASN A 144 -2.22 -0.61 -24.96
CA ASN A 144 -3.52 -0.39 -24.34
C ASN A 144 -3.43 0.56 -23.15
N GLN A 145 -2.71 0.17 -22.10
CA GLN A 145 -2.51 0.95 -20.88
C GLN A 145 -1.01 1.18 -20.66
N PRO A 146 -0.56 2.43 -20.46
CA PRO A 146 0.86 2.70 -20.26
C PRO A 146 1.35 2.05 -18.96
N PHE A 147 2.63 1.67 -18.94
CA PHE A 147 3.30 1.16 -17.77
C PHE A 147 3.27 2.20 -16.62
N ALA A 148 2.93 1.75 -15.43
CA ALA A 148 2.93 2.54 -14.21
C ALA A 148 3.21 1.65 -12.99
N VAL A 149 3.75 2.25 -11.93
CA VAL A 149 3.79 1.64 -10.61
C VAL A 149 2.67 2.27 -9.76
N SER A 150 1.73 1.44 -9.34
CA SER A 150 0.61 1.85 -8.48
C SER A 150 0.89 1.43 -7.05
N ILE A 151 0.84 2.38 -6.12
CA ILE A 151 0.98 2.09 -4.69
C ILE A 151 -0.41 1.83 -4.11
N LEU A 152 -0.63 0.61 -3.66
CA LEU A 152 -1.88 0.15 -3.05
C LEU A 152 -1.67 -0.01 -1.55
N GLU A 153 -2.55 0.59 -0.74
CA GLU A 153 -2.57 0.38 0.70
C GLU A 153 -3.19 -1.00 1.01
N ASP A 154 -2.55 -1.75 1.91
CA ASP A 154 -2.90 -3.13 2.25
C ASP A 154 -3.49 -3.19 3.66
N ASP A 155 -4.79 -3.42 3.79
CA ASP A 155 -5.42 -3.69 5.09
C ASP A 155 -5.26 -5.18 5.44
N ARG A 156 -4.25 -5.47 6.25
CA ARG A 156 -3.89 -6.83 6.70
C ARG A 156 -4.46 -7.17 8.08
N SER A 157 -5.33 -6.31 8.64
CA SER A 157 -5.95 -6.58 9.92
C SER A 157 -6.84 -7.83 9.88
N ASP A 158 -6.86 -8.57 10.98
CA ASP A 158 -7.65 -9.80 11.11
C ASP A 158 -9.15 -9.55 10.83
N PRO A 159 -9.75 -10.21 9.82
CA PRO A 159 -11.16 -10.08 9.50
C PRO A 159 -12.08 -10.93 10.41
N GLY A 160 -11.55 -11.62 11.41
CA GLY A 160 -12.30 -12.46 12.36
C GLY A 160 -12.81 -13.75 11.72
N ASP A 161 -14.11 -14.04 11.85
CA ASP A 161 -14.73 -15.27 11.31
C ASP A 161 -14.96 -15.22 9.79
N GLN A 162 -14.53 -14.16 9.11
CA GLN A 162 -14.67 -13.96 7.66
C GLN A 162 -13.29 -13.91 7.00
N ALA A 163 -13.26 -13.86 5.68
CA ALA A 163 -12.08 -13.56 4.89
C ALA A 163 -12.21 -12.15 4.31
N ARG A 164 -11.09 -11.42 4.25
CA ARG A 164 -11.00 -10.18 3.48
C ARG A 164 -10.36 -10.49 2.14
N VAL A 165 -10.99 -10.03 1.06
CA VAL A 165 -10.48 -10.20 -0.30
C VAL A 165 -10.34 -8.82 -0.93
N ARG A 166 -9.17 -8.53 -1.47
CA ARG A 166 -8.91 -7.38 -2.33
C ARG A 166 -8.81 -7.86 -3.76
N ALA A 167 -9.60 -7.27 -4.66
CA ALA A 167 -9.47 -7.48 -6.10
C ALA A 167 -8.67 -6.33 -6.71
N VAL A 168 -7.72 -6.64 -7.58
CA VAL A 168 -6.90 -5.68 -8.35
C VAL A 168 -7.11 -5.96 -9.84
N HIS A 169 -7.44 -4.92 -10.62
CA HIS A 169 -7.57 -5.06 -12.05
C HIS A 169 -6.32 -4.58 -12.77
N ALA A 170 -5.52 -5.53 -13.29
CA ALA A 170 -4.25 -5.28 -13.96
C ALA A 170 -4.18 -5.85 -15.39
N SER A 171 -5.31 -6.25 -15.99
CA SER A 171 -5.38 -6.69 -17.39
C SER A 171 -5.52 -5.48 -18.31
N PRO A 172 -4.50 -5.15 -19.15
CA PRO A 172 -4.46 -3.85 -19.83
C PRO A 172 -5.40 -3.72 -21.01
N ASP A 173 -5.83 -4.80 -21.64
CA ASP A 173 -6.78 -4.81 -22.77
C ASP A 173 -8.24 -5.05 -22.33
N ALA A 174 -8.46 -5.31 -21.04
CA ALA A 174 -9.80 -5.51 -20.50
C ALA A 174 -10.49 -4.17 -20.21
N PRO A 175 -11.81 -4.05 -20.47
CA PRO A 175 -12.60 -2.93 -19.96
C PRO A 175 -12.73 -3.01 -18.45
N ASN A 176 -13.43 -2.05 -17.83
CA ASN A 176 -13.83 -2.20 -16.42
C ASN A 176 -14.51 -3.56 -16.20
N VAL A 177 -14.28 -4.18 -15.07
CA VAL A 177 -14.75 -5.54 -14.79
C VAL A 177 -15.72 -5.59 -13.61
N ASP A 178 -16.70 -6.49 -13.73
CA ASP A 178 -17.53 -6.96 -12.63
C ASP A 178 -17.04 -8.36 -12.22
N ILE A 179 -16.95 -8.61 -10.91
CA ILE A 179 -16.66 -9.93 -10.36
C ILE A 179 -17.87 -10.40 -9.59
N THR A 180 -18.48 -11.49 -10.06
CA THR A 180 -19.70 -12.05 -9.49
C THR A 180 -19.50 -13.48 -8.98
N VAL A 181 -20.34 -13.92 -8.05
CA VAL A 181 -20.36 -15.30 -7.54
C VAL A 181 -21.31 -16.13 -8.40
N ALA A 182 -20.81 -17.14 -9.09
CA ALA A 182 -21.58 -17.96 -10.04
C ALA A 182 -22.83 -18.61 -9.41
N SER A 183 -22.75 -19.05 -8.14
CA SER A 183 -23.84 -19.78 -7.46
C SER A 183 -25.02 -18.90 -7.05
N SER A 184 -24.80 -17.61 -6.76
CA SER A 184 -25.81 -16.67 -6.26
C SER A 184 -26.09 -15.52 -7.21
N GLY A 185 -25.16 -15.18 -8.10
CA GLY A 185 -25.18 -13.98 -8.91
C GLY A 185 -24.86 -12.70 -8.13
N ASP A 186 -24.41 -12.84 -6.88
CA ASP A 186 -24.01 -11.68 -6.08
C ASP A 186 -22.78 -11.02 -6.68
N VAL A 187 -22.79 -9.69 -6.72
CA VAL A 187 -21.66 -8.89 -7.16
C VAL A 187 -20.72 -8.67 -5.98
N LEU A 188 -19.51 -9.18 -6.07
CA LEU A 188 -18.47 -8.92 -5.08
C LEU A 188 -17.76 -7.59 -5.35
N PHE A 189 -17.45 -7.35 -6.63
CA PHE A 189 -16.83 -6.11 -7.08
C PHE A 189 -17.50 -5.68 -8.39
N GLY A 190 -17.93 -4.44 -8.45
CA GLY A 190 -18.60 -3.89 -9.64
C GLY A 190 -17.84 -2.69 -10.19
N ASP A 191 -17.79 -2.61 -11.53
CA ASP A 191 -17.23 -1.50 -12.29
C ASP A 191 -15.77 -1.15 -11.87
N VAL A 192 -14.94 -2.19 -11.69
CA VAL A 192 -13.54 -2.01 -11.30
C VAL A 192 -12.71 -1.59 -12.52
N PRO A 193 -12.22 -0.33 -12.58
CA PRO A 193 -11.41 0.12 -13.69
C PRO A 193 -9.97 -0.42 -13.61
N PHE A 194 -9.27 -0.40 -14.75
CA PHE A 194 -7.85 -0.74 -14.80
C PHE A 194 -7.04 0.06 -13.77
N GLY A 195 -6.12 -0.61 -13.07
CA GLY A 195 -5.27 -0.03 -12.04
C GLY A 195 -5.96 0.20 -10.69
N ALA A 196 -7.28 -0.02 -10.60
CA ALA A 196 -8.00 0.12 -9.34
C ALA A 196 -8.03 -1.19 -8.53
N ALA A 197 -8.22 -1.01 -7.22
CA ALA A 197 -8.46 -2.10 -6.29
C ALA A 197 -9.79 -1.90 -5.55
N GLY A 198 -10.50 -2.99 -5.28
CA GLY A 198 -11.67 -3.02 -4.42
C GLY A 198 -11.46 -4.02 -3.28
N THR A 199 -12.09 -3.80 -2.13
CA THR A 199 -12.02 -4.72 -0.98
C THR A 199 -13.40 -5.16 -0.56
N ALA A 200 -13.56 -6.46 -0.30
CA ALA A 200 -14.78 -7.06 0.22
C ALA A 200 -14.45 -8.04 1.36
N THR A 201 -15.42 -8.21 2.27
CA THR A 201 -15.32 -9.22 3.32
C THR A 201 -16.40 -10.28 3.05
N VAL A 202 -15.97 -11.54 2.97
CA VAL A 202 -16.83 -12.67 2.61
C VAL A 202 -16.74 -13.80 3.64
N PRO A 203 -17.76 -14.62 3.82
CA PRO A 203 -17.66 -15.84 4.64
C PRO A 203 -16.56 -16.76 4.12
N ALA A 204 -15.92 -17.52 5.01
CA ALA A 204 -14.98 -18.56 4.59
C ALA A 204 -15.71 -19.62 3.75
N GLY A 205 -15.05 -20.12 2.71
CA GLY A 205 -15.65 -21.12 1.83
C GLY A 205 -15.04 -21.16 0.43
N GLN A 206 -15.65 -21.99 -0.43
CA GLN A 206 -15.28 -22.11 -1.83
C GLN A 206 -16.24 -21.26 -2.68
N TYR A 207 -15.69 -20.50 -3.61
CA TYR A 207 -16.40 -19.63 -4.52
C TYR A 207 -15.96 -19.92 -5.95
N THR A 208 -16.94 -20.00 -6.85
CA THR A 208 -16.69 -19.91 -8.28
C THR A 208 -16.96 -18.47 -8.68
N LEU A 209 -15.92 -17.74 -9.04
CA LEU A 209 -15.98 -16.34 -9.46
C LEU A 209 -16.14 -16.28 -10.97
N GLU A 210 -17.02 -15.41 -11.44
CA GLU A 210 -17.20 -15.10 -12.85
C GLU A 210 -16.71 -13.67 -13.09
N ILE A 211 -15.83 -13.53 -14.08
CA ILE A 211 -15.31 -12.24 -14.52
C ILE A 211 -16.10 -11.80 -15.74
N ARG A 212 -16.60 -10.57 -15.72
CA ARG A 212 -17.46 -10.00 -16.76
C ARG A 212 -17.02 -8.57 -17.09
N PRO A 213 -17.22 -8.10 -18.34
CA PRO A 213 -17.18 -6.67 -18.62
C PRO A 213 -18.25 -5.96 -17.77
N ALA A 214 -17.89 -4.84 -17.17
CA ALA A 214 -18.82 -4.09 -16.34
C ALA A 214 -20.00 -3.56 -17.16
N THR A 215 -21.20 -3.70 -16.58
CA THR A 215 -22.46 -3.18 -17.13
C THR A 215 -23.30 -2.56 -16.02
N GLU A 216 -24.30 -1.72 -16.36
CA GLU A 216 -25.17 -1.09 -15.36
C GLU A 216 -25.93 -2.11 -14.48
N ASN A 217 -26.12 -3.35 -14.97
CA ASN A 217 -26.85 -4.40 -14.27
C ASN A 217 -25.96 -5.59 -13.85
N ASN A 218 -24.65 -5.49 -14.05
CA ASN A 218 -23.66 -6.55 -13.82
C ASN A 218 -23.99 -7.86 -14.57
N ASP A 219 -24.58 -7.77 -15.76
CA ASP A 219 -25.05 -8.87 -16.59
C ASP A 219 -24.23 -9.04 -17.88
N GLY A 220 -23.01 -8.53 -17.94
CA GLY A 220 -22.08 -8.77 -19.03
C GLY A 220 -21.83 -10.26 -19.25
N ASP A 221 -21.45 -10.64 -20.47
CA ASP A 221 -21.09 -12.03 -20.76
C ASP A 221 -19.89 -12.49 -19.91
N VAL A 222 -19.95 -13.74 -19.42
CA VAL A 222 -18.82 -14.31 -18.66
C VAL A 222 -17.61 -14.46 -19.57
N VAL A 223 -16.53 -13.80 -19.21
CA VAL A 223 -15.23 -13.89 -19.91
C VAL A 223 -14.48 -15.12 -19.46
N ASP A 224 -14.40 -15.31 -18.14
CA ASP A 224 -13.72 -16.45 -17.52
C ASP A 224 -14.32 -16.79 -16.16
N THR A 225 -13.96 -17.97 -15.63
CA THR A 225 -14.49 -18.50 -14.37
C THR A 225 -13.37 -19.12 -13.57
N PHE A 226 -13.24 -18.72 -12.29
CA PHE A 226 -12.17 -19.18 -11.40
C PHE A 226 -12.74 -19.75 -10.10
N ASP A 227 -12.23 -20.91 -9.70
CA ASP A 227 -12.55 -21.49 -8.40
C ASP A 227 -11.51 -21.00 -7.37
N VAL A 228 -11.97 -20.35 -6.32
CA VAL A 228 -11.13 -19.84 -5.22
C VAL A 228 -11.63 -20.36 -3.89
N GLU A 229 -10.73 -20.61 -2.96
CA GLU A 229 -11.04 -20.99 -1.58
C GLU A 229 -10.47 -19.92 -0.64
N VAL A 230 -11.29 -19.45 0.27
CA VAL A 230 -10.90 -18.46 1.29
C VAL A 230 -11.23 -18.98 2.69
N GLU A 231 -10.30 -18.79 3.62
CA GLU A 231 -10.40 -19.25 5.00
C GLU A 231 -10.71 -18.08 5.94
N ALA A 232 -11.37 -18.39 7.07
CA ALA A 232 -11.66 -17.40 8.10
C ALA A 232 -10.38 -16.84 8.72
N GLY A 233 -10.37 -15.56 9.03
CA GLY A 233 -9.20 -14.86 9.58
C GLY A 233 -8.14 -14.50 8.55
N MET A 234 -8.31 -14.90 7.29
CA MET A 234 -7.31 -14.69 6.25
C MET A 234 -7.63 -13.47 5.37
N VAL A 235 -6.56 -12.86 4.86
CA VAL A 235 -6.60 -11.73 3.93
C VAL A 235 -5.98 -12.18 2.61
N TYR A 236 -6.66 -11.88 1.51
CA TYR A 236 -6.23 -12.28 0.18
C TYR A 236 -6.19 -11.10 -0.79
N THR A 237 -5.20 -11.10 -1.67
CA THR A 237 -5.23 -10.30 -2.90
C THR A 237 -5.50 -11.22 -4.08
N VAL A 238 -6.44 -10.81 -4.93
CA VAL A 238 -6.78 -11.46 -6.21
C VAL A 238 -6.53 -10.44 -7.30
N ALA A 239 -5.55 -10.68 -8.15
CA ALA A 239 -5.21 -9.80 -9.27
C ALA A 239 -5.65 -10.41 -10.59
N ALA A 240 -6.46 -9.69 -11.35
CA ALA A 240 -6.80 -10.02 -12.74
C ALA A 240 -5.68 -9.51 -13.64
N VAL A 241 -4.96 -10.40 -14.28
CA VAL A 241 -3.72 -10.12 -15.03
C VAL A 241 -3.78 -10.69 -16.44
N GLY A 242 -2.77 -10.38 -17.27
CA GLY A 242 -2.68 -10.88 -18.63
C GLY A 242 -3.65 -10.21 -19.61
N TYR A 243 -3.87 -10.81 -20.76
CA TYR A 243 -4.65 -10.26 -21.86
C TYR A 243 -5.89 -11.08 -22.15
N LEU A 244 -7.03 -10.41 -22.40
CA LEU A 244 -8.23 -11.07 -22.93
C LEU A 244 -8.00 -11.58 -24.35
N GLU A 245 -7.23 -10.85 -25.15
CA GLU A 245 -6.89 -11.20 -26.53
C GLU A 245 -5.38 -11.39 -26.74
N PRO A 246 -4.73 -12.39 -26.11
CA PRO A 246 -3.27 -12.53 -26.12
C PRO A 246 -2.68 -12.69 -27.53
N GLY A 247 -3.44 -13.22 -28.48
CA GLY A 247 -2.99 -13.35 -29.88
C GLY A 247 -2.85 -12.04 -30.64
N ASN A 248 -3.39 -10.94 -30.12
CA ASN A 248 -3.31 -9.59 -30.68
C ASN A 248 -2.51 -8.63 -29.79
N ALA A 249 -2.05 -9.11 -28.65
CA ALA A 249 -1.35 -8.33 -27.62
C ALA A 249 0.18 -8.31 -27.84
N PRO A 250 0.92 -7.42 -27.15
CA PRO A 250 2.38 -7.38 -27.20
C PRO A 250 3.08 -8.65 -26.68
N ALA A 251 2.42 -9.40 -25.78
CA ALA A 251 2.90 -10.66 -25.26
C ALA A 251 1.81 -11.73 -25.26
N GLU A 252 2.21 -13.01 -25.26
CA GLU A 252 1.29 -14.17 -25.26
C GLU A 252 0.95 -14.61 -23.84
N GLU A 253 0.62 -13.65 -22.94
CA GLU A 253 0.22 -13.91 -21.56
C GLU A 253 -1.31 -13.87 -21.47
N PRO A 254 -2.01 -15.02 -21.39
CA PRO A 254 -3.46 -15.06 -21.34
C PRO A 254 -4.00 -14.48 -20.03
N PHE A 255 -5.25 -14.04 -20.07
CA PHE A 255 -5.97 -13.59 -18.88
C PHE A 255 -5.99 -14.69 -17.82
N ASP A 256 -5.65 -14.32 -16.57
CA ASP A 256 -5.62 -15.22 -15.42
C ASP A 256 -5.90 -14.45 -14.11
N LEU A 257 -6.19 -15.18 -13.03
CA LEU A 257 -6.27 -14.67 -11.68
C LEU A 257 -5.10 -15.16 -10.84
N VAL A 258 -4.28 -14.24 -10.36
CA VAL A 258 -3.26 -14.52 -9.35
C VAL A 258 -3.86 -14.31 -7.97
N VAL A 259 -3.86 -15.34 -7.13
CA VAL A 259 -4.37 -15.30 -5.76
C VAL A 259 -3.22 -15.41 -4.77
N VAL A 260 -3.11 -14.45 -3.86
CA VAL A 260 -2.06 -14.39 -2.84
C VAL A 260 -2.69 -14.24 -1.46
N ASN A 261 -2.17 -14.97 -0.49
CA ASN A 261 -2.53 -14.80 0.92
C ASN A 261 -1.65 -13.70 1.53
N ASP A 262 -2.28 -12.64 2.01
CA ASP A 262 -1.63 -11.44 2.57
C ASP A 262 -1.58 -11.47 4.09
N THR A 263 -2.13 -12.51 4.72
CA THR A 263 -2.19 -12.61 6.18
C THR A 263 -0.77 -12.64 6.74
N ASP A 264 -0.52 -11.87 7.79
CA ASP A 264 0.71 -11.98 8.55
C ASP A 264 0.80 -13.36 9.19
N THR A 265 1.54 -14.24 8.55
CA THR A 265 2.10 -15.38 9.27
C THR A 265 3.29 -14.85 10.08
N THR A 266 3.00 -14.14 11.18
CA THR A 266 4.02 -13.96 12.22
C THR A 266 4.35 -15.37 12.67
N GLY A 267 5.53 -15.85 12.23
CA GLY A 267 5.97 -17.19 12.49
C GLY A 267 5.87 -17.48 13.97
N ASP A 268 4.94 -18.34 14.32
CA ASP A 268 5.04 -19.16 15.52
C ASP A 268 6.10 -20.25 15.25
N ASP A 269 7.35 -19.82 15.09
CA ASP A 269 8.53 -20.68 15.19
C ASP A 269 8.91 -20.87 16.66
N SER A 270 7.91 -21.13 17.49
CA SER A 270 8.09 -21.61 18.83
C SER A 270 7.53 -23.03 18.89
N GLU A 271 8.45 -23.98 18.82
CA GLU A 271 8.35 -25.38 19.22
C GLU A 271 8.54 -26.40 18.09
N MET A 272 9.81 -26.79 17.91
CA MET A 272 10.21 -28.19 18.21
C MET A 272 11.71 -28.29 18.39
#